data_92f472272f3a218446dc0ba6eaff3fff
#
_entry.id   92f472272f3a218446dc0ba6eaff3fff
#
_cell.length_a   1.000
_cell.length_b   1.000
_cell.length_c   1.000
_cell.angle_alpha   90.00
_cell.angle_beta   90.00
_cell.angle_gamma   90.00
#
_symmetry.space_group_name_H-M   'P 1'
#
loop_
_entity.id
_entity.type
_entity.pdbx_description
1 polymer ?
#
loop_
_entity_poly.entity_id
_entity_poly.type
_entity_poly.pdbx_seq_one_letter_code
_entity_poly.pdbx_strand_id
1 'polypeptide(L)'
;MRFSLLLALALLWNMPAEAQTKPRVQIVIEPLEQGSAPQSAARCGITKSSLESTAALTLGNNGILTSTEVPKANSPFLYVSVMTLQPTERTCLFATEVALQAHSASDVARQAIGGFKPKRRSHTVLCQEHRVDFATVALSGPMVLKNLDGMIKLCLGNVEY
;
A
#
# COMPACT_ATOMS: atom_id res chain seq x y z
N MET A 1 -0.68 9.03 60.73
CA MET A 1 -1.22 9.36 59.40
C MET A 1 -0.16 9.20 58.31
N ARG A 2 0.32 7.98 57.98
CA ARG A 2 1.37 7.76 56.93
C ARG A 2 1.10 6.53 56.04
N PHE A 3 -0.11 5.94 56.09
CA PHE A 3 -0.47 4.72 55.35
C PHE A 3 -1.29 4.96 54.07
N SER A 4 -1.83 6.17 53.86
CA SER A 4 -2.71 6.44 52.71
C SER A 4 -2.01 6.81 51.40
N LEU A 5 -0.70 7.10 51.43
CA LEU A 5 0.02 7.53 50.19
C LEU A 5 0.53 6.35 49.35
N LEU A 6 0.73 5.17 49.96
CA LEU A 6 1.24 4.00 49.21
C LEU A 6 0.17 3.25 48.41
N LEU A 7 -1.12 3.40 48.81
CA LEU A 7 -2.22 2.75 48.06
C LEU A 7 -2.55 3.47 46.74
N ALA A 8 -2.30 4.78 46.66
CA ALA A 8 -2.56 5.57 45.45
C ALA A 8 -1.56 5.31 44.32
N LEU A 9 -0.31 4.95 44.66
CA LEU A 9 0.70 4.64 43.63
C LEU A 9 0.50 3.27 42.98
N ALA A 10 -0.11 2.30 43.71
CA ALA A 10 -0.35 0.96 43.19
C ALA A 10 -1.49 0.93 42.15
N LEU A 11 -2.41 1.90 42.16
CA LEU A 11 -3.53 2.01 41.20
C LEU A 11 -3.14 2.61 39.86
N LEU A 12 -2.01 3.34 39.81
CA LEU A 12 -1.52 3.92 38.55
C LEU A 12 -0.75 2.92 37.67
N TRP A 13 -0.33 1.76 38.22
CA TRP A 13 0.40 0.74 37.46
C TRP A 13 -0.49 -0.30 36.79
N ASN A 14 -1.79 -0.27 37.03
CA ASN A 14 -2.76 -1.18 36.40
C ASN A 14 -3.62 -0.52 35.31
N MET A 15 -3.17 0.58 34.72
CA MET A 15 -3.80 1.00 33.47
C MET A 15 -3.48 -0.07 32.42
N PRO A 16 -4.52 -0.73 31.85
CA PRO A 16 -4.29 -1.65 30.76
C PRO A 16 -3.53 -0.84 29.69
N ALA A 17 -2.35 -1.32 29.30
CA ALA A 17 -1.67 -0.80 28.12
C ALA A 17 -2.73 -0.88 27.00
N GLU A 18 -3.23 0.27 26.53
CA GLU A 18 -4.11 0.31 25.37
C GLU A 18 -3.43 -0.57 24.33
N ALA A 19 -4.05 -1.68 24.01
CA ALA A 19 -3.51 -2.60 23.04
C ALA A 19 -3.36 -1.80 21.77
N GLN A 20 -2.13 -1.38 21.45
CA GLN A 20 -1.83 -0.62 20.24
C GLN A 20 -2.26 -1.49 19.09
N THR A 21 -3.45 -1.21 18.57
CA THR A 21 -3.96 -1.92 17.40
C THR A 21 -3.00 -1.62 16.26
N LYS A 22 -2.36 -2.67 15.76
CA LYS A 22 -1.44 -2.53 14.62
C LYS A 22 -2.14 -1.78 13.49
N PRO A 23 -1.47 -0.81 12.88
CA PRO A 23 -2.05 -0.06 11.76
C PRO A 23 -2.46 -1.02 10.64
N ARG A 24 -3.58 -0.75 10.01
CA ARG A 24 -4.13 -1.56 8.91
C ARG A 24 -4.16 -0.74 7.63
N VAL A 25 -3.71 -1.35 6.55
CA VAL A 25 -3.61 -0.73 5.22
C VAL A 25 -4.30 -1.63 4.20
N GLN A 26 -5.17 -1.06 3.35
CA GLN A 26 -5.72 -1.75 2.21
C GLN A 26 -4.72 -1.72 1.05
N ILE A 27 -4.55 -2.83 0.33
CA ILE A 27 -3.74 -2.86 -0.90
C ILE A 27 -4.65 -2.69 -2.10
N VAL A 28 -4.34 -1.73 -2.97
CA VAL A 28 -5.03 -1.46 -4.23
C VAL A 28 -4.02 -1.59 -5.36
N ILE A 29 -4.12 -2.67 -6.14
CA ILE A 29 -3.32 -2.84 -7.35
C ILE A 29 -4.13 -2.36 -8.53
N GLU A 30 -3.59 -1.40 -9.29
CA GLU A 30 -4.19 -0.96 -10.53
C GLU A 30 -4.20 -2.12 -11.54
N PRO A 31 -5.29 -2.27 -12.34
CA PRO A 31 -5.31 -3.28 -13.38
C PRO A 31 -4.13 -3.12 -14.34
N LEU A 32 -3.34 -4.16 -14.51
CA LEU A 32 -2.15 -4.19 -15.36
C LEU A 32 -2.47 -4.06 -16.87
N GLU A 33 -3.75 -4.01 -17.21
CA GLU A 33 -4.27 -4.06 -18.58
C GLU A 33 -4.60 -2.69 -19.18
N GLN A 34 -4.30 -1.58 -18.51
CA GLN A 34 -4.63 -0.23 -18.96
C GLN A 34 -3.60 0.37 -19.94
N GLY A 35 -2.91 -0.42 -20.70
CA GLY A 35 -1.97 0.04 -21.72
C GLY A 35 -2.31 -0.49 -23.11
N SER A 36 -1.68 0.07 -24.13
CA SER A 36 -1.80 -0.34 -25.55
C SER A 36 -1.32 -1.78 -25.84
N ALA A 37 -0.90 -2.54 -24.82
CA ALA A 37 -0.48 -3.93 -24.93
C ALA A 37 -0.84 -4.73 -23.66
N PRO A 38 -2.09 -5.15 -23.47
CA PRO A 38 -2.57 -5.82 -22.25
C PRO A 38 -1.82 -7.11 -21.89
N GLN A 39 -1.10 -7.72 -22.82
CA GLN A 39 -0.31 -8.94 -22.57
C GLN A 39 1.15 -8.68 -22.16
N SER A 40 1.62 -7.44 -22.17
CA SER A 40 3.04 -7.15 -21.90
C SER A 40 3.44 -7.43 -20.47
N ALA A 41 2.58 -7.14 -19.49
CA ALA A 41 2.85 -7.42 -18.09
C ALA A 41 3.05 -8.92 -17.84
N ALA A 42 2.14 -9.75 -18.34
CA ALA A 42 2.22 -11.21 -18.20
C ALA A 42 3.47 -11.78 -18.87
N ARG A 43 3.81 -11.32 -20.07
CA ARG A 43 5.03 -11.72 -20.79
C ARG A 43 6.30 -11.32 -20.03
N CYS A 44 6.27 -10.19 -19.32
CA CYS A 44 7.35 -9.72 -18.46
C CYS A 44 7.36 -10.41 -17.08
N GLY A 45 6.52 -11.40 -16.85
CA GLY A 45 6.44 -12.14 -15.58
C GLY A 45 5.85 -11.33 -14.42
N ILE A 46 5.08 -10.30 -14.73
CA ILE A 46 4.46 -9.42 -13.74
C ILE A 46 2.99 -9.78 -13.63
N THR A 47 2.56 -10.20 -12.44
CA THR A 47 1.18 -10.58 -12.16
C THR A 47 0.62 -9.79 -10.99
N LYS A 48 -0.69 -9.58 -10.98
CA LYS A 48 -1.38 -8.92 -9.87
C LYS A 48 -1.10 -9.65 -8.55
N SER A 49 -1.19 -10.98 -8.54
CA SER A 49 -0.98 -11.78 -7.33
C SER A 49 0.45 -11.67 -6.78
N SER A 50 1.47 -11.58 -7.64
CA SER A 50 2.85 -11.39 -7.19
C SER A 50 3.07 -10.00 -6.58
N LEU A 51 2.45 -8.96 -7.13
CA LEU A 51 2.49 -7.61 -6.58
C LEU A 51 1.77 -7.55 -5.23
N GLU A 52 0.55 -8.10 -5.13
CA GLU A 52 -0.22 -8.17 -3.88
C GLU A 52 0.54 -8.91 -2.78
N SER A 53 1.11 -10.08 -3.10
CA SER A 53 1.87 -10.88 -2.15
C SER A 53 3.12 -10.15 -1.65
N THR A 54 3.85 -9.49 -2.56
CA THR A 54 5.04 -8.72 -2.18
C THR A 54 4.66 -7.52 -1.31
N ALA A 55 3.62 -6.78 -1.68
CA ALA A 55 3.15 -5.64 -0.89
C ALA A 55 2.69 -6.08 0.51
N ALA A 56 1.90 -7.16 0.60
CA ALA A 56 1.43 -7.68 1.88
C ALA A 56 2.59 -8.17 2.77
N LEU A 57 3.57 -8.86 2.20
CA LEU A 57 4.75 -9.32 2.93
C LEU A 57 5.59 -8.13 3.44
N THR A 58 5.82 -7.12 2.59
CA THR A 58 6.59 -5.93 2.98
C THR A 58 5.88 -5.15 4.09
N LEU A 59 4.57 -4.94 4.00
CA LEU A 59 3.77 -4.31 5.06
C LEU A 59 3.86 -5.13 6.36
N GLY A 60 3.66 -6.44 6.29
CA GLY A 60 3.72 -7.34 7.43
C GLY A 60 5.07 -7.32 8.14
N ASN A 61 6.18 -7.32 7.40
CA ASN A 61 7.55 -7.22 7.93
C ASN A 61 7.81 -5.87 8.64
N ASN A 62 7.03 -4.83 8.32
CA ASN A 62 7.08 -3.52 8.98
C ASN A 62 5.96 -3.36 10.04
N GLY A 63 5.34 -4.45 10.47
CA GLY A 63 4.35 -4.43 11.55
C GLY A 63 2.95 -3.93 11.15
N ILE A 64 2.70 -3.72 9.85
CA ILE A 64 1.45 -3.21 9.31
C ILE A 64 0.60 -4.38 8.81
N LEU A 65 -0.66 -4.44 9.21
CA LEU A 65 -1.59 -5.48 8.76
C LEU A 65 -2.29 -5.04 7.48
N THR A 66 -2.55 -5.98 6.59
CA THR A 66 -3.42 -5.73 5.44
C THR A 66 -4.90 -5.78 5.86
N SER A 67 -5.74 -4.96 5.23
CA SER A 67 -7.18 -4.90 5.48
C SER A 67 -7.94 -5.20 4.20
N THR A 68 -9.00 -6.00 4.34
CA THR A 68 -10.02 -6.24 3.30
C THR A 68 -11.35 -5.56 3.66
N GLU A 69 -11.39 -4.81 4.76
CA GLU A 69 -12.59 -4.12 5.22
C GLU A 69 -13.00 -3.00 4.26
N VAL A 70 -14.28 -2.66 4.28
CA VAL A 70 -14.80 -1.50 3.54
C VAL A 70 -14.06 -0.23 4.00
N PRO A 71 -13.55 0.57 3.07
CA PRO A 71 -12.80 1.79 3.41
C PRO A 71 -13.64 2.75 4.25
N LYS A 72 -13.03 3.31 5.28
CA LYS A 72 -13.59 4.40 6.10
C LYS A 72 -12.88 5.71 5.75
N ALA A 73 -13.48 6.83 6.12
CA ALA A 73 -12.79 8.13 6.01
C ALA A 73 -11.44 8.07 6.75
N ASN A 74 -10.40 8.59 6.11
CA ASN A 74 -9.02 8.58 6.58
C ASN A 74 -8.37 7.18 6.70
N SER A 75 -9.04 6.11 6.22
CA SER A 75 -8.39 4.79 6.16
C SER A 75 -7.24 4.84 5.15
N PRO A 76 -6.04 4.41 5.54
CA PRO A 76 -4.91 4.37 4.61
C PRO A 76 -5.06 3.21 3.62
N PHE A 77 -4.57 3.42 2.41
CA PHE A 77 -4.41 2.38 1.41
C PHE A 77 -3.09 2.55 0.64
N LEU A 78 -2.48 1.43 0.32
CA LEU A 78 -1.31 1.37 -0.54
C LEU A 78 -1.78 1.17 -1.97
N TYR A 79 -1.57 2.18 -2.80
CA TYR A 79 -1.79 2.12 -4.24
C TYR A 79 -0.51 1.66 -4.93
N VAL A 80 -0.64 0.70 -5.82
CA VAL A 80 0.45 0.18 -6.65
C VAL A 80 -0.01 0.16 -8.10
N SER A 81 0.75 0.81 -8.97
CA SER A 81 0.58 0.76 -10.41
C SER A 81 1.87 0.30 -11.09
N VAL A 82 1.76 -0.58 -12.07
CA VAL A 82 2.88 -1.01 -12.90
C VAL A 82 2.46 -0.94 -14.35
N MET A 83 3.03 0.01 -15.07
CA MET A 83 2.90 0.08 -16.53
C MET A 83 4.07 -0.65 -17.18
N THR A 84 3.77 -1.51 -18.16
CA THR A 84 4.77 -2.28 -18.88
C THR A 84 4.69 -2.02 -20.37
N LEU A 85 5.85 -1.91 -20.99
CA LEU A 85 6.03 -1.88 -22.43
C LEU A 85 7.08 -2.92 -22.82
N GLN A 86 6.79 -3.72 -23.84
CA GLN A 86 7.73 -4.70 -24.38
C GLN A 86 8.23 -4.20 -25.73
N PRO A 87 9.32 -3.42 -25.77
CA PRO A 87 9.82 -2.83 -27.03
C PRO A 87 10.45 -3.89 -27.96
N THR A 88 10.90 -5.02 -27.40
CA THR A 88 11.42 -6.17 -28.14
C THR A 88 10.95 -7.46 -27.49
N GLU A 89 11.06 -8.59 -28.17
CA GLU A 89 10.72 -9.91 -27.62
C GLU A 89 11.56 -10.29 -26.36
N ARG A 90 12.71 -9.65 -26.16
CA ARG A 90 13.66 -9.99 -25.09
C ARG A 90 13.73 -8.95 -23.98
N THR A 91 13.13 -7.79 -24.16
CA THR A 91 13.29 -6.66 -23.24
C THR A 91 11.96 -6.11 -22.79
N CYS A 92 11.83 -5.87 -21.51
CA CYS A 92 10.71 -5.19 -20.88
C CYS A 92 11.17 -3.83 -20.34
N LEU A 93 10.40 -2.79 -20.60
CA LEU A 93 10.45 -1.49 -19.94
C LEU A 93 9.26 -1.43 -18.99
N PHE A 94 9.46 -0.97 -17.76
CA PHE A 94 8.38 -0.84 -16.80
C PHE A 94 8.53 0.42 -15.95
N ALA A 95 7.40 1.04 -15.67
CA ALA A 95 7.27 2.12 -14.69
C ALA A 95 6.45 1.63 -13.52
N THR A 96 7.03 1.67 -12.33
CA THR A 96 6.39 1.28 -11.08
C THR A 96 6.07 2.53 -10.28
N GLU A 97 4.85 2.64 -9.81
CA GLU A 97 4.39 3.66 -8.88
C GLU A 97 3.89 3.01 -7.61
N VAL A 98 4.29 3.57 -6.48
CA VAL A 98 3.79 3.22 -5.15
C VAL A 98 3.35 4.50 -4.46
N ALA A 99 2.13 4.54 -3.97
CA ALA A 99 1.65 5.67 -3.18
C ALA A 99 0.90 5.18 -1.94
N LEU A 100 1.28 5.69 -0.77
CA LEU A 100 0.48 5.56 0.43
C LEU A 100 -0.49 6.73 0.49
N GLN A 101 -1.77 6.43 0.53
CA GLN A 101 -2.84 7.43 0.42
C GLN A 101 -3.88 7.18 1.52
N ALA A 102 -4.68 8.21 1.81
CA ALA A 102 -5.83 8.08 2.70
C ALA A 102 -7.13 8.42 1.96
N HIS A 103 -8.18 7.66 2.23
CA HIS A 103 -9.52 7.93 1.68
C HIS A 103 -10.09 9.22 2.26
N SER A 104 -10.56 10.11 1.41
CA SER A 104 -11.29 11.29 1.88
C SER A 104 -12.70 10.91 2.38
N ALA A 105 -13.27 11.70 3.28
CA ALA A 105 -14.64 11.50 3.76
C ALA A 105 -15.67 11.53 2.61
N SER A 106 -15.41 12.34 1.58
CA SER A 106 -16.28 12.42 0.39
C SER A 106 -16.23 11.16 -0.46
N ASP A 107 -15.10 10.45 -0.52
CA ASP A 107 -14.98 9.21 -1.29
C ASP A 107 -15.74 8.07 -0.62
N VAL A 108 -15.68 7.97 0.71
CA VAL A 108 -16.41 6.97 1.49
C VAL A 108 -17.92 7.17 1.37
N ALA A 109 -18.40 8.41 1.49
CA ALA A 109 -19.82 8.71 1.32
C ALA A 109 -20.35 8.36 -0.08
N ARG A 110 -19.55 8.58 -1.13
CA ARG A 110 -19.92 8.25 -2.51
C ARG A 110 -19.98 6.75 -2.78
N GLN A 111 -19.10 5.95 -2.17
CA GLN A 111 -19.15 4.50 -2.26
C GLN A 111 -20.43 3.93 -1.61
N ALA A 112 -20.87 4.53 -0.49
CA ALA A 112 -22.08 4.14 0.23
C ALA A 112 -23.38 4.42 -0.59
N ILE A 113 -23.39 5.45 -1.43
CA ILE A 113 -24.57 5.88 -2.20
C ILE A 113 -24.71 5.12 -3.54
N GLY A 114 -23.74 4.31 -3.93
CA GLY A 114 -23.88 3.30 -4.99
C GLY A 114 -24.14 3.78 -6.41
N GLY A 115 -23.71 4.98 -6.83
CA GLY A 115 -24.10 5.41 -8.17
C GLY A 115 -23.26 6.45 -8.90
N PHE A 116 -22.35 7.11 -8.28
CA PHE A 116 -21.60 8.17 -8.93
C PHE A 116 -20.12 7.83 -9.07
N LYS A 117 -19.63 7.64 -10.31
CA LYS A 117 -18.18 7.56 -10.58
C LYS A 117 -17.64 8.99 -10.59
N PRO A 118 -16.93 9.46 -9.56
CA PRO A 118 -16.34 10.79 -9.58
C PRO A 118 -15.23 10.86 -10.62
N LYS A 119 -15.20 11.91 -11.42
CA LYS A 119 -14.12 12.20 -12.40
C LYS A 119 -12.76 12.47 -11.74
N ARG A 120 -12.72 12.78 -10.46
CA ARG A 120 -11.51 12.95 -9.66
C ARG A 120 -11.75 12.38 -8.26
N ARG A 121 -10.87 11.48 -7.84
CA ARG A 121 -10.79 11.02 -6.46
C ARG A 121 -9.89 11.99 -5.71
N SER A 122 -10.39 12.60 -4.64
CA SER A 122 -9.57 13.42 -3.77
C SER A 122 -8.99 12.52 -2.67
N HIS A 123 -7.82 11.93 -2.92
CA HIS A 123 -7.08 11.21 -1.90
C HIS A 123 -6.01 12.13 -1.32
N THR A 124 -5.75 12.02 -0.03
CA THR A 124 -4.57 12.64 0.57
C THR A 124 -3.40 11.70 0.32
N VAL A 125 -2.41 12.17 -0.42
CA VAL A 125 -1.16 11.43 -0.65
C VAL A 125 -0.26 11.68 0.56
N LEU A 126 0.11 10.60 1.25
CA LEU A 126 1.03 10.62 2.39
C LEU A 126 2.48 10.43 1.94
N CYS A 127 2.68 9.56 0.95
CA CYS A 127 3.95 9.30 0.30
C CYS A 127 3.70 8.82 -1.13
N GLN A 128 4.61 9.13 -2.04
CA GLN A 128 4.57 8.67 -3.42
C GLN A 128 6.00 8.45 -3.94
N GLU A 129 6.24 7.28 -4.53
CA GLU A 129 7.50 6.89 -5.12
C GLU A 129 7.28 6.41 -6.55
N HIS A 130 8.20 6.77 -7.45
CA HIS A 130 8.17 6.38 -8.85
C HIS A 130 9.52 5.81 -9.28
N ARG A 131 9.48 4.78 -10.10
CA ARG A 131 10.68 4.21 -10.69
C ARG A 131 10.43 3.71 -12.11
N VAL A 132 11.36 4.00 -12.99
CA VAL A 132 11.38 3.48 -14.37
C VAL A 132 12.64 2.65 -14.53
N ASP A 133 12.47 1.42 -14.99
CA ASP A 133 13.58 0.49 -15.22
C ASP A 133 13.32 -0.33 -16.48
N PHE A 134 14.38 -1.00 -16.95
CA PHE A 134 14.30 -1.97 -18.01
C PHE A 134 15.08 -3.23 -17.65
N ALA A 135 14.61 -4.36 -18.13
CA ALA A 135 15.28 -5.65 -17.93
C ALA A 135 14.99 -6.62 -19.07
N THR A 136 15.73 -7.71 -19.13
CA THR A 136 15.32 -8.85 -19.97
C THR A 136 14.02 -9.44 -19.41
N VAL A 137 13.23 -10.09 -20.28
CA VAL A 137 11.96 -10.73 -19.90
C VAL A 137 12.12 -11.60 -18.65
N ALA A 138 13.19 -12.42 -18.59
CA ALA A 138 13.43 -13.34 -17.47
C ALA A 138 13.70 -12.62 -16.12
N LEU A 139 14.21 -11.40 -16.14
CA LEU A 139 14.59 -10.64 -14.94
C LEU A 139 13.57 -9.57 -14.56
N SER A 140 12.62 -9.26 -15.43
CA SER A 140 11.68 -8.14 -15.23
C SER A 140 10.77 -8.35 -14.01
N GLY A 141 10.14 -9.51 -13.88
CA GLY A 141 9.31 -9.85 -12.73
C GLY A 141 10.07 -9.69 -11.40
N PRO A 142 11.19 -10.41 -11.18
CA PRO A 142 11.99 -10.26 -9.97
C PRO A 142 12.44 -8.82 -9.69
N MET A 143 12.81 -8.07 -10.73
CA MET A 143 13.25 -6.66 -10.57
C MET A 143 12.10 -5.76 -10.15
N VAL A 144 10.91 -5.88 -10.73
CA VAL A 144 9.72 -5.13 -10.32
C VAL A 144 9.37 -5.42 -8.88
N LEU A 145 9.38 -6.68 -8.44
CA LEU A 145 9.06 -7.06 -7.08
C LEU A 145 10.09 -6.50 -6.08
N LYS A 146 11.39 -6.52 -6.42
CA LYS A 146 12.44 -5.90 -5.62
C LYS A 146 12.27 -4.39 -5.51
N ASN A 147 11.93 -3.72 -6.62
CA ASN A 147 11.67 -2.28 -6.62
C ASN A 147 10.44 -1.95 -5.76
N LEU A 148 9.36 -2.71 -5.91
CA LEU A 148 8.14 -2.55 -5.12
C LEU A 148 8.44 -2.65 -3.62
N ASP A 149 9.16 -3.66 -3.18
CA ASP A 149 9.58 -3.80 -1.77
C ASP A 149 10.37 -2.59 -1.28
N GLY A 150 11.37 -2.14 -2.06
CA GLY A 150 12.17 -0.96 -1.72
C GLY A 150 11.36 0.32 -1.64
N MET A 151 10.47 0.57 -2.60
CA MET A 151 9.63 1.77 -2.65
C MET A 151 8.61 1.81 -1.50
N ILE A 152 8.01 0.66 -1.13
CA ILE A 152 7.13 0.57 0.04
C ILE A 152 7.91 0.93 1.31
N LYS A 153 9.11 0.38 1.50
CA LYS A 153 9.95 0.68 2.67
C LYS A 153 10.31 2.17 2.75
N LEU A 154 10.64 2.80 1.62
CA LEU A 154 10.90 4.24 1.57
C LEU A 154 9.66 5.03 1.96
N CYS A 155 8.49 4.68 1.43
CA CYS A 155 7.24 5.32 1.81
C CYS A 155 6.93 5.18 3.30
N LEU A 156 7.09 3.99 3.87
CA LEU A 156 6.84 3.77 5.29
C LEU A 156 7.82 4.54 6.19
N GLY A 157 9.08 4.69 5.77
CA GLY A 157 10.08 5.46 6.50
C GLY A 157 9.84 6.97 6.48
N ASN A 158 9.07 7.48 5.53
CA ASN A 158 8.77 8.91 5.38
C ASN A 158 7.46 9.34 6.05
N VAL A 159 6.68 8.40 6.59
CA VAL A 159 5.40 8.68 7.27
C VAL A 159 5.57 8.45 8.76
N GLU A 160 5.33 9.48 9.56
CA GLU A 160 5.21 9.37 11.02
C GLU A 160 3.82 8.80 11.35
N TYR A 161 3.78 7.71 12.11
CA TYR A 161 2.57 7.03 12.56
C TYR A 161 2.20 7.44 13.98
#